data_10a723fbf34cbfba4d676bd8700dce9b
#
_entry.id   10a723fbf34cbfba4d676bd8700dce9b
#
_cell.length_a   1.000
_cell.length_b   1.000
_cell.length_c   1.000
_cell.angle_alpha   90.00
_cell.angle_beta   90.00
_cell.angle_gamma   90.00
#
_symmetry.space_group_name_H-M   'P 1'
#
loop_
_entity.id
_entity.type
_entity.pdbx_description
1 polymer ?
#
loop_
_entity_poly.entity_id
_entity_poly.type
_entity_poly.pdbx_seq_one_letter_code
_entity_poly.pdbx_strand_id
1 'polypeptide(L)'
;MGHVSIRHTELADAEALHQIFSGPRVIEGTLQLPLPSAEMWRKRISEMPEGLYSLVACANGEVVGELGLETYPTLWRRRHVGQIGMAVRDDWQGKGVGTALMEAVLDLAENWLNLTRIELSVYTDNAAGVALYKKFGFEIEGTHRRYAFRNGEYADAYSMARIR
;
A
#
# COMPACT_ATOMS: atom_id res chain seq x y z
N MET A 1 -5.03 22.96 -3.37
CA MET A 1 -4.96 21.57 -2.86
C MET A 1 -4.54 21.60 -1.40
N GLY A 2 -5.25 20.86 -0.55
CA GLY A 2 -4.85 20.71 0.85
C GLY A 2 -3.47 20.03 0.94
N HIS A 3 -2.66 20.47 1.88
CA HIS A 3 -1.37 19.85 2.17
C HIS A 3 -1.60 18.42 2.67
N VAL A 4 -0.93 17.43 2.04
CA VAL A 4 -0.94 16.03 2.50
C VAL A 4 0.29 15.82 3.37
N SER A 5 0.06 15.42 4.62
CA SER A 5 1.13 15.02 5.55
C SER A 5 1.14 13.51 5.75
N ILE A 6 2.34 12.96 5.98
CA ILE A 6 2.52 11.51 6.18
C ILE A 6 3.03 11.28 7.59
N ARG A 7 2.49 10.29 8.27
CA ARG A 7 2.93 9.84 9.59
C ARG A 7 2.71 8.33 9.76
N HIS A 8 3.29 7.76 10.79
CA HIS A 8 2.99 6.38 11.16
C HIS A 8 1.52 6.20 11.57
N THR A 9 0.98 5.03 11.27
CA THR A 9 -0.37 4.62 11.71
C THR A 9 -0.40 4.48 13.23
N GLU A 10 -1.46 4.98 13.84
CA GLU A 10 -1.73 4.86 15.26
C GLU A 10 -3.02 4.07 15.49
N LEU A 11 -3.21 3.53 16.69
CA LEU A 11 -4.43 2.76 17.01
C LEU A 11 -5.71 3.58 16.79
N ALA A 12 -5.65 4.88 17.04
CA ALA A 12 -6.77 5.80 16.80
C ALA A 12 -7.20 5.89 15.32
N ASP A 13 -6.37 5.43 14.39
CA ASP A 13 -6.67 5.45 12.95
C ASP A 13 -7.54 4.27 12.49
N ALA A 14 -7.84 3.33 13.37
CA ALA A 14 -8.56 2.10 13.01
C ALA A 14 -9.89 2.36 12.29
N GLU A 15 -10.67 3.32 12.76
CA GLU A 15 -11.95 3.68 12.13
C GLU A 15 -11.73 4.29 10.74
N ALA A 16 -10.75 5.16 10.59
CA ALA A 16 -10.43 5.75 9.29
C ALA A 16 -9.94 4.71 8.29
N LEU A 17 -9.12 3.75 8.72
CA LEU A 17 -8.69 2.63 7.88
C LEU A 17 -9.87 1.74 7.49
N HIS A 18 -10.77 1.46 8.42
CA HIS A 18 -12.01 0.74 8.12
C HIS A 18 -12.81 1.44 7.01
N GLN A 19 -12.94 2.77 7.07
CA GLN A 19 -13.62 3.55 6.05
C GLN A 19 -12.91 3.48 4.70
N ILE A 20 -11.58 3.63 4.67
CA ILE A 20 -10.78 3.54 3.44
C ILE A 20 -10.98 2.18 2.76
N PHE A 21 -10.85 1.10 3.52
CA PHE A 21 -10.95 -0.27 3.01
C PHE A 21 -12.39 -0.77 2.83
N SER A 22 -13.38 0.07 3.09
CA SER A 22 -14.80 -0.18 2.75
C SER A 22 -15.18 0.40 1.39
N GLY A 23 -14.33 1.23 0.78
CA GLY A 23 -14.59 1.83 -0.52
C GLY A 23 -14.54 0.79 -1.65
N PRO A 24 -15.50 0.82 -2.59
CA PRO A 24 -15.57 -0.15 -3.69
C PRO A 24 -14.28 -0.23 -4.53
N ARG A 25 -13.68 0.90 -4.84
CA ARG A 25 -12.43 0.93 -5.64
C ARG A 25 -11.25 0.38 -4.87
N VAL A 26 -11.17 0.65 -3.56
CA VAL A 26 -10.12 0.09 -2.70
C VAL A 26 -10.27 -1.42 -2.58
N ILE A 27 -11.49 -1.94 -2.40
CA ILE A 27 -11.76 -3.38 -2.36
C ILE A 27 -11.32 -4.04 -3.67
N GLU A 28 -11.71 -3.49 -4.81
CA GLU A 28 -11.31 -4.03 -6.13
C GLU A 28 -9.81 -3.97 -6.38
N GLY A 29 -9.14 -2.93 -5.89
CA GLY A 29 -7.70 -2.70 -6.10
C GLY A 29 -6.78 -3.40 -5.10
N THR A 30 -7.31 -4.07 -4.09
CA THR A 30 -6.55 -4.76 -3.05
C THR A 30 -6.92 -6.23 -2.96
N LEU A 31 -6.41 -6.93 -1.94
CA LEU A 31 -6.81 -8.32 -1.62
C LEU A 31 -7.81 -8.37 -0.46
N GLN A 32 -8.38 -7.23 -0.08
CA GLN A 32 -9.36 -7.18 1.00
C GLN A 32 -10.71 -7.71 0.56
N LEU A 33 -11.41 -8.34 1.49
CA LEU A 33 -12.80 -8.76 1.26
C LEU A 33 -13.77 -7.60 1.49
N PRO A 34 -14.92 -7.61 0.82
CA PRO A 34 -16.01 -6.70 1.15
C PRO A 34 -16.47 -6.87 2.59
N LEU A 35 -17.14 -5.85 3.11
CA LEU A 35 -17.73 -5.83 4.46
C LEU A 35 -16.69 -6.02 5.59
N PRO A 36 -15.61 -5.23 5.61
CA PRO A 36 -14.62 -5.30 6.68
C PRO A 36 -15.24 -4.86 8.02
N SER A 37 -14.60 -5.23 9.14
CA SER A 37 -15.00 -4.76 10.46
C SER A 37 -13.96 -3.79 11.03
N ALA A 38 -14.44 -2.79 11.80
CA ALA A 38 -13.54 -1.86 12.50
C ALA A 38 -12.68 -2.60 13.54
N GLU A 39 -13.23 -3.63 14.19
CA GLU A 39 -12.50 -4.47 15.16
C GLU A 39 -11.31 -5.20 14.52
N MET A 40 -11.46 -5.69 13.30
CA MET A 40 -10.37 -6.32 12.54
C MET A 40 -9.20 -5.31 12.34
N TRP A 41 -9.52 -4.06 12.05
CA TRP A 41 -8.50 -3.01 11.88
C TRP A 41 -7.82 -2.65 13.19
N ARG A 42 -8.55 -2.56 14.30
CA ARG A 42 -7.96 -2.35 15.63
C ARG A 42 -6.98 -3.47 15.97
N LYS A 43 -7.36 -4.70 15.73
CA LYS A 43 -6.51 -5.87 15.96
C LYS A 43 -5.25 -5.84 15.09
N ARG A 44 -5.39 -5.56 13.79
CA ARG A 44 -4.23 -5.47 12.87
C ARG A 44 -3.23 -4.39 13.29
N ILE A 45 -3.71 -3.24 13.74
CA ILE A 45 -2.83 -2.16 14.19
C ILE A 45 -2.16 -2.52 15.52
N SER A 46 -2.92 -3.05 16.48
CA SER A 46 -2.39 -3.39 17.82
C SER A 46 -1.44 -4.58 17.81
N GLU A 47 -1.60 -5.51 16.87
CA GLU A 47 -0.78 -6.72 16.74
C GLU A 47 0.17 -6.65 15.52
N MET A 48 0.55 -5.45 15.11
CA MET A 48 1.44 -5.26 13.97
C MET A 48 2.78 -5.96 14.21
N PRO A 49 3.19 -6.91 13.33
CA PRO A 49 4.43 -7.65 13.54
C PRO A 49 5.66 -6.77 13.35
N GLU A 50 6.76 -7.19 13.96
CA GLU A 50 8.07 -6.57 13.72
C GLU A 50 8.43 -6.64 12.23
N GLY A 51 8.98 -5.54 11.71
CA GLY A 51 9.35 -5.43 10.30
C GLY A 51 8.22 -4.95 9.39
N LEU A 52 7.01 -4.77 9.91
CA LEU A 52 5.92 -4.13 9.19
C LEU A 52 5.82 -2.66 9.60
N TYR A 53 5.87 -1.77 8.62
CA TYR A 53 5.71 -0.33 8.80
C TYR A 53 4.43 0.11 8.11
N SER A 54 3.59 0.85 8.79
CA SER A 54 2.34 1.38 8.22
C SER A 54 2.34 2.89 8.31
N LEU A 55 2.16 3.53 7.16
CA LEU A 55 2.08 5.00 7.03
C LEU A 55 0.67 5.40 6.61
N VAL A 56 0.18 6.49 7.18
CA VAL A 56 -1.08 7.11 6.76
C VAL A 56 -0.84 8.49 6.17
N ALA A 57 -1.65 8.81 5.18
CA ALA A 57 -1.73 10.14 4.59
C ALA A 57 -2.89 10.90 5.19
N CYS A 58 -2.59 12.08 5.73
CA CYS A 58 -3.57 12.97 6.35
C CYS A 58 -3.77 14.22 5.48
N ALA A 59 -5.02 14.55 5.21
CA ALA A 59 -5.42 15.75 4.49
C ALA A 59 -6.67 16.35 5.14
N ASN A 60 -6.69 17.65 5.34
CA ASN A 60 -7.81 18.37 5.98
C ASN A 60 -8.23 17.76 7.35
N GLY A 61 -7.27 17.24 8.12
CA GLY A 61 -7.53 16.62 9.42
C GLY A 61 -8.09 15.18 9.35
N GLU A 62 -8.18 14.60 8.16
CA GLU A 62 -8.69 13.23 7.95
C GLU A 62 -7.59 12.33 7.42
N VAL A 63 -7.63 11.05 7.79
CA VAL A 63 -6.80 10.01 7.18
C VAL A 63 -7.44 9.58 5.86
N VAL A 64 -6.73 9.75 4.75
CA VAL A 64 -7.25 9.56 3.40
C VAL A 64 -6.50 8.50 2.58
N GLY A 65 -5.45 7.96 3.12
CA GLY A 65 -4.68 6.89 2.48
C GLY A 65 -3.80 6.14 3.46
N GLU A 66 -3.36 4.95 3.07
CA GLU A 66 -2.48 4.08 3.85
C GLU A 66 -1.51 3.37 2.93
N LEU A 67 -0.28 3.18 3.40
CA LEU A 67 0.73 2.37 2.75
C LEU A 67 1.42 1.49 3.78
N GLY A 68 1.42 0.18 3.55
CA GLY A 68 2.18 -0.78 4.32
C GLY A 68 3.49 -1.13 3.63
N LEU A 69 4.58 -1.16 4.39
CA LEU A 69 5.88 -1.68 3.99
C LEU A 69 6.19 -2.90 4.84
N GLU A 70 6.20 -4.06 4.23
CA GLU A 70 6.61 -5.30 4.86
C GLU A 70 8.10 -5.55 4.58
N THR A 71 8.88 -5.78 5.64
CA THR A 71 10.28 -6.19 5.54
C THR A 71 10.45 -7.59 6.10
N TYR A 72 11.60 -8.20 5.86
CA TYR A 72 11.84 -9.61 6.21
C TYR A 72 13.02 -9.77 7.16
N PRO A 73 12.92 -9.29 8.43
CA PRO A 73 14.05 -9.29 9.36
C PRO A 73 14.56 -10.68 9.73
N THR A 74 13.70 -11.70 9.65
CA THR A 74 14.03 -13.10 9.95
C THR A 74 14.43 -13.92 8.73
N LEU A 75 14.22 -13.41 7.53
CA LEU A 75 14.67 -14.04 6.29
C LEU A 75 16.03 -13.47 5.88
N TRP A 76 17.08 -13.98 6.47
CA TRP A 76 18.42 -13.38 6.42
C TRP A 76 18.91 -13.01 5.03
N ARG A 77 18.57 -13.81 4.02
CA ARG A 77 18.99 -13.58 2.63
C ARG A 77 18.06 -12.61 1.88
N ARG A 78 16.97 -12.18 2.51
CA ARG A 78 16.01 -11.21 1.95
C ARG A 78 15.86 -9.96 2.81
N ARG A 79 16.79 -9.69 3.71
CA ARG A 79 16.76 -8.48 4.56
C ARG A 79 16.85 -7.17 3.78
N HIS A 80 17.36 -7.23 2.54
CA HIS A 80 17.47 -6.08 1.64
C HIS A 80 16.17 -5.80 0.86
N VAL A 81 15.13 -6.60 1.06
CA VAL A 81 13.87 -6.53 0.31
C VAL A 81 12.75 -5.98 1.18
N GLY A 82 11.92 -5.13 0.59
CA GLY A 82 10.64 -4.74 1.14
C GLY A 82 9.53 -4.95 0.14
N GLN A 83 8.31 -5.15 0.63
CA GLN A 83 7.10 -5.24 -0.20
C GLN A 83 6.12 -4.17 0.25
N ILE A 84 5.54 -3.45 -0.70
CA ILE A 84 4.56 -2.40 -0.40
C ILE A 84 3.17 -2.76 -0.91
N GLY A 85 2.17 -2.27 -0.17
CA GLY A 85 0.78 -2.23 -0.60
C GLY A 85 0.18 -0.90 -0.18
N MET A 86 -0.67 -0.32 -1.01
CA MET A 86 -1.21 1.02 -0.80
C MET A 86 -2.70 1.07 -1.11
N ALA A 87 -3.41 1.86 -0.35
CA ALA A 87 -4.80 2.20 -0.60
C ALA A 87 -5.03 3.70 -0.40
N VAL A 88 -5.78 4.31 -1.30
CA VAL A 88 -6.22 5.69 -1.21
C VAL A 88 -7.74 5.70 -1.20
N ARG A 89 -8.34 6.42 -0.24
CA ARG A 89 -9.79 6.54 -0.14
C ARG A 89 -10.39 6.98 -1.49
N ASP A 90 -11.50 6.37 -1.87
CA ASP A 90 -12.07 6.51 -3.23
C ASP A 90 -12.24 7.96 -3.69
N ASP A 91 -12.70 8.84 -2.80
CA ASP A 91 -12.91 10.26 -3.08
C ASP A 91 -11.62 11.10 -3.09
N TRP A 92 -10.49 10.52 -2.68
CA TRP A 92 -9.17 11.15 -2.68
C TRP A 92 -8.22 10.59 -3.74
N GLN A 93 -8.65 9.66 -4.56
CA GLN A 93 -7.86 9.16 -5.69
C GLN A 93 -7.64 10.24 -6.74
N GLY A 94 -6.47 10.23 -7.40
CA GLY A 94 -6.10 11.24 -8.39
C GLY A 94 -5.77 12.64 -7.85
N LYS A 95 -5.55 12.77 -6.53
CA LYS A 95 -5.28 14.04 -5.85
C LYS A 95 -3.88 14.12 -5.21
N GLY A 96 -2.95 13.28 -5.64
CA GLY A 96 -1.57 13.30 -5.19
C GLY A 96 -1.29 12.53 -3.88
N VAL A 97 -2.27 11.89 -3.27
CA VAL A 97 -2.10 11.13 -2.02
C VAL A 97 -1.14 9.96 -2.21
N GLY A 98 -1.31 9.19 -3.29
CA GLY A 98 -0.42 8.08 -3.61
C GLY A 98 1.02 8.54 -3.85
N THR A 99 1.22 9.67 -4.51
CA THR A 99 2.55 10.27 -4.71
C THR A 99 3.21 10.60 -3.36
N ALA A 100 2.50 11.25 -2.45
CA ALA A 100 3.03 11.60 -1.14
C ALA A 100 3.40 10.36 -0.31
N LEU A 101 2.56 9.33 -0.34
CA LEU A 101 2.86 8.04 0.34
C LEU A 101 4.11 7.36 -0.26
N MET A 102 4.23 7.36 -1.59
CA MET A 102 5.39 6.77 -2.27
C MET A 102 6.70 7.51 -1.93
N GLU A 103 6.69 8.83 -1.95
CA GLU A 103 7.86 9.63 -1.55
C GLU A 103 8.30 9.31 -0.12
N ALA A 104 7.36 9.25 0.82
CA ALA A 104 7.67 8.97 2.22
C ALA A 104 8.19 7.54 2.44
N VAL A 105 7.58 6.53 1.82
CA VAL A 105 8.01 5.15 2.01
C VAL A 105 9.36 4.87 1.34
N LEU A 106 9.64 5.48 0.19
CA LEU A 106 10.94 5.32 -0.47
C LEU A 106 12.06 5.97 0.34
N ASP A 107 11.82 7.14 0.93
CA ASP A 107 12.77 7.75 1.85
C ASP A 107 13.05 6.83 3.06
N LEU A 108 12.00 6.33 3.71
CA LEU A 108 12.13 5.39 4.83
C LEU A 108 12.89 4.13 4.43
N ALA A 109 12.51 3.51 3.33
CA ALA A 109 13.08 2.25 2.87
C ALA A 109 14.55 2.36 2.49
N GLU A 110 14.89 3.39 1.70
CA GLU A 110 16.22 3.53 1.10
C GLU A 110 17.22 4.23 2.01
N ASN A 111 16.80 5.29 2.70
CA ASN A 111 17.70 6.12 3.50
C ASN A 111 17.80 5.71 4.98
N TRP A 112 16.84 4.95 5.50
CA TRP A 112 16.78 4.57 6.91
C TRP A 112 16.83 3.07 7.16
N LEU A 113 16.22 2.26 6.28
CA LEU A 113 16.18 0.80 6.42
C LEU A 113 17.18 0.08 5.52
N ASN A 114 17.89 0.79 4.66
CA ASN A 114 18.86 0.24 3.71
C ASN A 114 18.28 -0.87 2.82
N LEU A 115 17.03 -0.72 2.39
CA LEU A 115 16.44 -1.63 1.42
C LEU A 115 16.94 -1.27 0.01
N THR A 116 17.36 -2.28 -0.75
CA THR A 116 17.87 -2.09 -2.12
C THR A 116 16.92 -2.64 -3.17
N ARG A 117 15.88 -3.37 -2.74
CA ARG A 117 14.84 -3.90 -3.61
C ARG A 117 13.48 -3.70 -2.94
N ILE A 118 12.56 -3.07 -3.66
CA ILE A 118 11.18 -2.88 -3.19
C ILE A 118 10.25 -3.50 -4.23
N GLU A 119 9.41 -4.41 -3.78
CA GLU A 119 8.48 -5.19 -4.59
C GLU A 119 7.04 -4.74 -4.37
N LEU A 120 6.22 -4.94 -5.37
CA LEU A 120 4.76 -4.80 -5.27
C LEU A 120 4.06 -5.69 -6.29
N SER A 121 2.79 -5.97 -6.04
CA SER A 121 1.87 -6.52 -7.03
C SER A 121 0.76 -5.52 -7.31
N VAL A 122 0.39 -5.37 -8.57
CA VAL A 122 -0.67 -4.47 -9.01
C VAL A 122 -1.50 -5.13 -10.09
N TYR A 123 -2.82 -5.03 -10.00
CA TYR A 123 -3.69 -5.61 -11.04
C TYR A 123 -3.37 -5.02 -12.41
N THR A 124 -3.40 -5.85 -13.44
CA THR A 124 -3.04 -5.45 -14.80
C THR A 124 -3.97 -4.37 -15.37
N ASP A 125 -5.20 -4.28 -14.87
CA ASP A 125 -6.18 -3.28 -15.26
C ASP A 125 -6.13 -1.99 -14.43
N ASN A 126 -5.26 -1.91 -13.44
CA ASN A 126 -5.05 -0.69 -12.65
C ASN A 126 -4.04 0.23 -13.35
N ALA A 127 -4.46 0.87 -14.42
CA ALA A 127 -3.58 1.73 -15.23
C ALA A 127 -2.98 2.90 -14.42
N ALA A 128 -3.76 3.49 -13.52
CA ALA A 128 -3.31 4.60 -12.68
C ALA A 128 -2.22 4.16 -11.68
N GLY A 129 -2.39 2.99 -11.06
CA GLY A 129 -1.39 2.41 -10.17
C GLY A 129 -0.10 2.07 -10.90
N VAL A 130 -0.19 1.39 -12.04
CA VAL A 130 0.99 1.05 -12.87
C VAL A 130 1.76 2.32 -13.28
N ALA A 131 1.06 3.37 -13.72
CA ALA A 131 1.68 4.64 -14.10
C ALA A 131 2.39 5.30 -12.90
N LEU A 132 1.76 5.31 -11.73
CA LEU A 132 2.35 5.84 -10.51
C LEU A 132 3.65 5.10 -10.15
N TYR A 133 3.64 3.78 -10.14
CA TYR A 133 4.81 2.99 -9.78
C TYR A 133 5.94 3.14 -10.80
N LYS A 134 5.63 3.19 -12.10
CA LYS A 134 6.64 3.48 -13.13
C LYS A 134 7.29 4.85 -12.94
N LYS A 135 6.51 5.86 -12.54
CA LYS A 135 7.03 7.20 -12.23
C LYS A 135 8.09 7.16 -11.13
N PHE A 136 7.96 6.24 -10.17
CA PHE A 136 8.92 6.02 -9.09
C PHE A 136 10.01 4.98 -9.42
N GLY A 137 10.18 4.61 -10.68
CA GLY A 137 11.26 3.72 -11.11
C GLY A 137 10.99 2.23 -10.93
N PHE A 138 9.75 1.84 -10.66
CA PHE A 138 9.36 0.42 -10.66
C PHE A 138 9.24 -0.09 -12.09
N GLU A 139 9.74 -1.30 -12.31
CA GLU A 139 9.66 -2.01 -13.59
C GLU A 139 8.84 -3.28 -13.44
N ILE A 140 8.14 -3.67 -14.49
CA ILE A 140 7.39 -4.93 -14.54
C ILE A 140 8.38 -6.07 -14.69
N GLU A 141 8.36 -7.02 -13.76
CA GLU A 141 9.20 -8.23 -13.80
C GLU A 141 8.45 -9.47 -14.28
N GLY A 142 7.15 -9.44 -14.27
CA GLY A 142 6.33 -10.56 -14.72
C GLY A 142 4.84 -10.34 -14.52
N THR A 143 4.06 -11.29 -14.99
CA THR A 143 2.60 -11.30 -14.85
C THR A 143 2.17 -12.57 -14.14
N HIS A 144 1.41 -12.40 -13.06
CA HIS A 144 0.75 -13.49 -12.36
C HIS A 144 -0.64 -13.69 -12.94
N ARG A 145 -0.84 -14.76 -13.69
CA ARG A 145 -2.16 -15.09 -14.23
C ARG A 145 -3.06 -15.65 -13.15
N ARG A 146 -4.35 -15.25 -13.13
CA ARG A 146 -5.32 -15.65 -12.10
C ARG A 146 -4.81 -15.38 -10.69
N TYR A 147 -4.22 -14.21 -10.51
CA TYR A 147 -3.62 -13.80 -9.25
C TYR A 147 -4.65 -13.71 -8.11
N ALA A 148 -5.84 -13.21 -8.40
CA ALA A 148 -6.91 -13.08 -7.44
C ALA A 148 -8.28 -13.27 -8.09
N PHE A 149 -9.26 -13.58 -7.25
CA PHE A 149 -10.66 -13.68 -7.65
C PHE A 149 -11.42 -12.49 -7.08
N ARG A 150 -12.09 -11.72 -7.96
CA ARG A 150 -12.89 -10.55 -7.57
C ARG A 150 -14.08 -10.39 -8.49
N ASN A 151 -15.20 -9.94 -7.95
CA ASN A 151 -16.44 -9.72 -8.73
C ASN A 151 -16.83 -10.91 -9.62
N GLY A 152 -16.62 -12.15 -9.14
CA GLY A 152 -16.97 -13.35 -9.90
C GLY A 152 -16.00 -13.75 -11.00
N GLU A 153 -14.86 -13.07 -11.14
CA GLU A 153 -13.87 -13.31 -12.19
C GLU A 153 -12.44 -13.36 -11.64
N TYR A 154 -11.56 -14.07 -12.33
CA TYR A 154 -10.13 -14.02 -12.05
C TYR A 154 -9.49 -12.77 -12.63
N ALA A 155 -8.59 -12.17 -11.89
CA ALA A 155 -7.82 -11.02 -12.31
C ALA A 155 -6.33 -11.32 -12.28
N ASP A 156 -5.60 -10.82 -13.27
CA ASP A 156 -4.15 -10.93 -13.35
C ASP A 156 -3.48 -9.74 -12.64
N ALA A 157 -2.24 -9.92 -12.21
CA ALA A 157 -1.44 -8.87 -11.61
C ALA A 157 -0.03 -8.84 -12.18
N TYR A 158 0.54 -7.65 -12.31
CA TYR A 158 1.97 -7.48 -12.53
C TYR A 158 2.73 -7.62 -11.22
N SER A 159 3.87 -8.28 -11.26
CA SER A 159 4.92 -8.14 -10.28
C SER A 159 5.83 -7.00 -10.72
N MET A 160 6.04 -6.02 -9.87
CA MET A 160 6.90 -4.87 -10.16
C MET A 160 7.94 -4.72 -9.06
N ALA A 161 9.11 -4.19 -9.41
CA ALA A 161 10.16 -3.90 -8.45
C ALA A 161 10.94 -2.64 -8.82
N ARG A 162 11.41 -1.95 -7.77
CA ARG A 162 12.41 -0.89 -7.83
C ARG A 162 13.69 -1.40 -7.21
N ILE A 163 14.79 -1.31 -7.94
CA ILE A 163 16.14 -1.73 -7.50
C ILE A 163 17.07 -0.53 -7.56
N ARG A 164 17.84 -0.30 -6.50
CA ARG A 164 18.88 0.72 -6.45
C ARG A 164 20.27 0.15 -6.23
#